data_4886db9012cdccdb60b5270190279d71
#
_entry.id   4886db9012cdccdb60b5270190279d71
#
_cell.length_a   1.000
_cell.length_b   1.000
_cell.length_c   1.000
_cell.angle_alpha   90.00
_cell.angle_beta   90.00
_cell.angle_gamma   90.00
#
_symmetry.space_group_name_H-M   'P 1'
#
loop_
_entity.id
_entity.type
_entity.pdbx_description
1 polymer ?
#
loop_
_entity_poly.entity_id
_entity_poly.type
_entity_poly.pdbx_seq_one_letter_code
_entity_poly.pdbx_strand_id
1 'polypeptide(L)'
;MSSLKKFSLAVGFGLAGAFAQTYDLPIVFIDTKGECLDNTVNDKMPATMSVLDAATNNVADSAKGTHYDIGIKVRGQSSAKFPKPGYSVEVRDNQGEGIDVSMLGLPPADDWVFHGPYVDKSMMRNALAHWLFRQAGHYSPRTKHFDLYINGVYRGVYVLIEKIKRGKYRVDVSKLKETDISGDDVTGGYIWAFDKTGTNTGGMGNEDINKEGFKTADGLNVIMHYPKKENLQQQQQAYLKKYLEDLENLFKNGKNGSGYENYVDMTSALDYVLHEEVTNNSDSYWCSFFLHKPKDSKGGKVTLGPAWDFNLAMSNGSQPENGGNNNGGNNGFNWNMWGGGGMGGGGMGSSGTTGWQIESTMKTGMSGLKIPNWLLGMWKDSHYQSELKKRWAELRSGVWHTKTMDVYLDSMKTYLTKAADRNFKRWPNLGQSSGQGDSDPQPMKYCNQGGGQQGMWGMNMPMGGYNADTWDGEFEHLRKKMKERMAWMDQQLGFTEPAQPIVTEPVIHVPDWAKDTVSKVEPPPVALDDFSRLSPTNFFNVNGDKIEIMTDLGGTFALVDLNGVTLFKTRIKKGVTTLKVPESAQDKHWIATLNGKMLSR
;
A
#
# COMPACT_ATOMS: atom_id res chain seq x y z
N MET A 1 -62.64 -11.47 55.82
CA MET A 1 -63.00 -11.31 54.39
C MET A 1 -62.12 -10.18 53.83
N SER A 2 -60.98 -10.47 53.31
CA SER A 2 -60.06 -9.49 52.78
C SER A 2 -59.81 -9.78 51.30
N SER A 3 -60.14 -8.81 50.47
CA SER A 3 -60.05 -8.86 49.03
C SER A 3 -58.59 -8.54 48.62
N LEU A 4 -57.90 -9.52 48.03
CA LEU A 4 -56.59 -9.33 47.36
C LEU A 4 -56.83 -8.74 45.97
N LYS A 5 -56.41 -7.49 45.75
CA LYS A 5 -56.30 -6.89 44.41
C LYS A 5 -54.99 -7.40 43.75
N LYS A 6 -55.13 -8.15 42.66
CA LYS A 6 -53.98 -8.49 41.78
C LYS A 6 -53.59 -7.29 40.97
N PHE A 7 -52.38 -6.79 41.16
CA PHE A 7 -51.74 -5.84 40.24
C PHE A 7 -51.04 -6.64 39.14
N SER A 8 -51.52 -6.57 37.92
CA SER A 8 -50.84 -7.08 36.74
C SER A 8 -49.87 -6.01 36.26
N LEU A 9 -48.57 -6.23 36.42
CA LEU A 9 -47.52 -5.40 35.86
C LEU A 9 -47.32 -5.82 34.38
N ALA A 10 -47.84 -5.07 33.45
CA ALA A 10 -47.53 -5.26 32.03
C ALA A 10 -46.12 -4.72 31.75
N VAL A 11 -45.16 -5.62 31.66
CA VAL A 11 -43.81 -5.31 31.15
C VAL A 11 -43.92 -5.17 29.63
N GLY A 12 -44.03 -3.96 29.15
CA GLY A 12 -43.93 -3.66 27.73
C GLY A 12 -42.48 -3.91 27.27
N PHE A 13 -42.25 -5.06 26.64
CA PHE A 13 -41.04 -5.27 25.83
C PHE A 13 -41.14 -4.35 24.61
N GLY A 14 -40.54 -3.17 24.69
CA GLY A 14 -40.20 -2.38 23.52
C GLY A 14 -39.23 -3.19 22.65
N LEU A 15 -39.73 -3.83 21.60
CA LEU A 15 -38.92 -4.30 20.49
C LEU A 15 -38.28 -3.07 19.84
N ALA A 16 -37.15 -2.61 20.37
CA ALA A 16 -36.22 -1.82 19.59
C ALA A 16 -35.74 -2.72 18.45
N GLY A 17 -36.35 -2.58 17.28
CA GLY A 17 -35.90 -3.20 16.06
C GLY A 17 -34.45 -2.75 15.84
N ALA A 18 -33.50 -3.61 16.20
CA ALA A 18 -32.12 -3.43 15.78
C ALA A 18 -32.13 -3.52 14.24
N PHE A 19 -32.13 -2.37 13.58
CA PHE A 19 -31.85 -2.37 12.15
C PHE A 19 -30.51 -3.05 11.94
N ALA A 20 -30.50 -4.18 11.22
CA ALA A 20 -29.29 -4.88 10.89
C ALA A 20 -28.33 -3.90 10.23
N GLN A 21 -27.14 -3.76 10.78
CA GLN A 21 -26.11 -2.88 10.22
C GLN A 21 -25.75 -3.42 8.83
N THR A 22 -25.88 -2.57 7.80
CA THR A 22 -25.51 -2.92 6.43
C THR A 22 -24.06 -2.52 6.17
N TYR A 23 -23.36 -3.35 5.41
CA TYR A 23 -21.96 -3.17 5.04
C TYR A 23 -21.85 -2.89 3.55
N ASP A 24 -20.98 -2.00 3.18
CA ASP A 24 -20.66 -1.60 1.82
C ASP A 24 -19.24 -2.02 1.40
N LEU A 25 -18.43 -2.49 2.36
CA LEU A 25 -17.16 -3.15 2.12
C LEU A 25 -17.33 -4.69 2.20
N PRO A 26 -16.40 -5.45 1.59
CA PRO A 26 -16.24 -6.86 1.91
C PRO A 26 -16.04 -7.07 3.41
N ILE A 27 -16.49 -8.22 3.93
CA ILE A 27 -16.30 -8.56 5.33
C ILE A 27 -15.45 -9.82 5.42
N VAL A 28 -14.44 -9.79 6.27
CA VAL A 28 -13.61 -10.95 6.59
C VAL A 28 -13.81 -11.32 8.05
N PHE A 29 -14.11 -12.59 8.28
CA PHE A 29 -14.24 -13.18 9.60
C PHE A 29 -13.09 -14.14 9.82
N ILE A 30 -12.42 -14.04 10.95
CA ILE A 30 -11.38 -14.97 11.39
C ILE A 30 -11.81 -15.59 12.71
N ASP A 31 -11.73 -16.91 12.79
CA ASP A 31 -11.92 -17.67 14.02
C ASP A 31 -10.61 -18.39 14.36
N THR A 32 -9.99 -17.96 15.45
CA THR A 32 -8.78 -18.57 16.02
C THR A 32 -9.12 -19.66 17.04
N LYS A 33 -10.37 -20.11 17.11
CA LYS A 33 -10.89 -21.04 18.11
C LYS A 33 -10.65 -20.56 19.55
N GLY A 34 -10.67 -19.25 19.73
CA GLY A 34 -10.46 -18.60 21.01
C GLY A 34 -8.99 -18.38 21.40
N GLU A 35 -8.04 -18.84 20.58
CA GLU A 35 -6.62 -18.58 20.81
C GLU A 35 -6.25 -17.12 20.56
N CYS A 36 -5.27 -16.63 21.34
CA CYS A 36 -4.78 -15.27 21.21
C CYS A 36 -3.76 -15.13 20.10
N LEU A 37 -3.88 -14.07 19.31
CA LEU A 37 -2.86 -13.65 18.35
C LEU A 37 -1.79 -12.84 19.09
N ASP A 38 -0.73 -13.52 19.49
CA ASP A 38 0.41 -12.94 20.20
C ASP A 38 1.42 -12.33 19.20
N ASN A 39 1.92 -11.14 19.50
CA ASN A 39 2.95 -10.47 18.69
C ASN A 39 4.37 -10.96 18.96
N THR A 40 4.56 -11.84 19.97
CA THR A 40 5.85 -12.47 20.30
C THR A 40 6.08 -13.77 19.53
N VAL A 41 5.03 -14.33 18.91
CA VAL A 41 5.10 -15.60 18.18
C VAL A 41 5.37 -15.35 16.70
N ASN A 42 6.43 -15.96 16.20
CA ASN A 42 6.85 -15.83 14.80
C ASN A 42 6.09 -16.71 13.83
N ASP A 43 5.59 -17.85 14.31
CA ASP A 43 4.90 -18.81 13.46
C ASP A 43 3.43 -18.43 13.27
N LYS A 44 2.91 -18.72 12.08
CA LYS A 44 1.50 -18.54 11.79
C LYS A 44 0.69 -19.64 12.47
N MET A 45 -0.16 -19.27 13.43
CA MET A 45 -1.08 -20.17 14.07
C MET A 45 -2.22 -20.59 13.13
N PRO A 46 -2.73 -21.82 13.21
CA PRO A 46 -3.90 -22.27 12.46
C PRO A 46 -5.18 -21.51 12.89
N ALA A 47 -5.97 -21.11 11.92
CA ALA A 47 -7.27 -20.48 12.11
C ALA A 47 -8.18 -20.78 10.91
N THR A 48 -9.46 -20.41 11.00
CA THR A 48 -10.37 -20.41 9.86
C THR A 48 -10.74 -18.99 9.47
N MET A 49 -11.00 -18.79 8.21
CA MET A 49 -11.40 -17.51 7.64
C MET A 49 -12.63 -17.68 6.78
N SER A 50 -13.59 -16.76 6.90
CA SER A 50 -14.72 -16.64 5.99
C SER A 50 -14.68 -15.26 5.33
N VAL A 51 -14.78 -15.22 4.02
CA VAL A 51 -14.74 -14.00 3.21
C VAL A 51 -16.09 -13.80 2.56
N LEU A 52 -16.79 -12.76 2.96
CA LEU A 52 -18.04 -12.31 2.37
C LEU A 52 -17.73 -11.13 1.47
N ASP A 53 -17.77 -11.36 0.15
CA ASP A 53 -17.49 -10.31 -0.83
C ASP A 53 -18.60 -9.23 -0.80
N ALA A 54 -18.24 -8.00 -1.17
CA ALA A 54 -19.16 -6.88 -1.12
C ALA A 54 -20.31 -7.07 -2.12
N ALA A 55 -21.45 -7.48 -1.62
CA ALA A 55 -22.70 -7.16 -2.29
C ALA A 55 -23.34 -6.00 -1.52
N THR A 56 -24.03 -5.11 -2.21
CA THR A 56 -24.84 -4.07 -1.61
C THR A 56 -25.79 -4.71 -0.59
N ASN A 57 -25.83 -4.16 0.63
CA ASN A 57 -26.66 -4.63 1.77
C ASN A 57 -26.17 -5.88 2.49
N ASN A 58 -24.88 -6.10 2.56
CA ASN A 58 -24.34 -7.21 3.33
C ASN A 58 -24.68 -7.09 4.81
N VAL A 59 -25.26 -8.17 5.35
CA VAL A 59 -25.33 -8.40 6.78
C VAL A 59 -24.10 -9.20 7.18
N ALA A 60 -23.44 -8.83 8.29
CA ALA A 60 -22.30 -9.55 8.80
C ALA A 60 -22.70 -10.98 9.25
N ASP A 61 -22.57 -11.93 8.35
CA ASP A 61 -22.92 -13.32 8.53
C ASP A 61 -21.82 -14.21 7.92
N SER A 62 -20.97 -14.76 8.79
CA SER A 62 -19.83 -15.57 8.36
C SER A 62 -20.24 -16.85 7.62
N ALA A 63 -21.45 -17.37 7.86
CA ALA A 63 -21.92 -18.59 7.20
C ALA A 63 -22.17 -18.41 5.69
N LYS A 64 -22.33 -17.16 5.24
CA LYS A 64 -22.57 -16.83 3.84
C LYS A 64 -21.28 -16.59 3.04
N GLY A 65 -20.14 -16.53 3.69
CA GLY A 65 -18.85 -16.29 3.04
C GLY A 65 -18.22 -17.55 2.46
N THR A 66 -17.18 -17.35 1.67
CA THR A 66 -16.29 -18.44 1.23
C THR A 66 -15.33 -18.77 2.36
N HIS A 67 -15.22 -20.06 2.71
CA HIS A 67 -14.43 -20.53 3.84
C HIS A 67 -13.05 -21.00 3.40
N TYR A 68 -12.05 -20.70 4.24
CA TYR A 68 -10.65 -21.08 4.05
C TYR A 68 -10.03 -21.52 5.38
N ASP A 69 -9.16 -22.52 5.33
CA ASP A 69 -8.19 -22.77 6.38
C ASP A 69 -7.01 -21.81 6.18
N ILE A 70 -6.51 -21.23 7.27
CA ILE A 70 -5.44 -20.22 7.20
C ILE A 70 -4.39 -20.42 8.29
N GLY A 71 -3.20 -19.90 8.01
CA GLY A 71 -2.23 -19.56 9.04
C GLY A 71 -2.21 -18.05 9.25
N ILE A 72 -2.29 -17.58 10.50
CA ILE A 72 -2.31 -16.16 10.83
C ILE A 72 -1.31 -15.81 11.92
N LYS A 73 -0.66 -14.66 11.81
CA LYS A 73 0.14 -14.05 12.88
C LYS A 73 0.07 -12.53 12.86
N VAL A 74 0.33 -11.91 14.00
CA VAL A 74 0.58 -10.47 14.08
C VAL A 74 1.85 -10.14 13.29
N ARG A 75 1.87 -9.01 12.60
CA ARG A 75 3.02 -8.54 11.83
C ARG A 75 3.32 -7.07 12.08
N GLY A 76 4.54 -6.70 11.72
CA GLY A 76 5.10 -5.36 11.84
C GLY A 76 6.09 -5.27 12.99
N GLN A 77 6.95 -4.26 12.97
CA GLN A 77 7.83 -3.94 14.11
C GLN A 77 7.11 -2.98 15.07
N SER A 78 7.03 -1.71 14.68
CA SER A 78 6.33 -0.68 15.47
C SER A 78 4.82 -0.89 15.45
N SER A 79 4.26 -1.22 14.28
CA SER A 79 2.81 -1.37 14.07
C SER A 79 2.21 -2.59 14.76
N ALA A 80 3.01 -3.61 15.09
CA ALA A 80 2.56 -4.77 15.88
C ALA A 80 2.15 -4.40 17.32
N LYS A 81 2.61 -3.24 17.81
CA LYS A 81 2.34 -2.75 19.16
C LYS A 81 1.10 -1.83 19.24
N PHE A 82 0.46 -1.52 18.14
CA PHE A 82 -0.78 -0.75 18.15
C PHE A 82 -1.98 -1.62 18.56
N PRO A 83 -3.02 -1.05 19.16
CA PRO A 83 -4.25 -1.77 19.49
C PRO A 83 -4.96 -2.40 18.29
N LYS A 84 -4.68 -1.85 17.10
CA LYS A 84 -5.14 -2.34 15.80
C LYS A 84 -3.94 -2.81 14.96
N PRO A 85 -3.34 -3.97 15.30
CA PRO A 85 -2.15 -4.46 14.63
C PRO A 85 -2.47 -4.97 13.22
N GLY A 86 -1.44 -5.07 12.38
CA GLY A 86 -1.53 -5.78 11.11
C GLY A 86 -1.36 -7.28 11.28
N TYR A 87 -1.84 -8.05 10.29
CA TYR A 87 -1.70 -9.51 10.29
C TYR A 87 -1.07 -10.00 8.99
N SER A 88 -0.29 -11.09 9.07
CA SER A 88 0.13 -11.89 7.93
C SER A 88 -0.76 -13.12 7.88
N VAL A 89 -1.45 -13.32 6.75
CA VAL A 89 -2.41 -14.40 6.54
C VAL A 89 -1.94 -15.25 5.36
N GLU A 90 -1.96 -16.57 5.52
CA GLU A 90 -1.65 -17.54 4.49
C GLU A 90 -2.83 -18.49 4.34
N VAL A 91 -3.33 -18.63 3.14
CA VAL A 91 -4.40 -19.61 2.86
C VAL A 91 -3.76 -20.98 2.69
N ARG A 92 -4.32 -21.98 3.33
CA ARG A 92 -3.75 -23.31 3.43
C ARG A 92 -4.72 -24.39 2.98
N ASP A 93 -4.16 -25.49 2.49
CA ASP A 93 -4.91 -26.71 2.28
C ASP A 93 -5.05 -27.54 3.59
N ASN A 94 -5.66 -28.72 3.46
CA ASN A 94 -5.85 -29.63 4.59
C ASN A 94 -4.56 -30.30 5.11
N GLN A 95 -3.44 -30.17 4.41
CA GLN A 95 -2.11 -30.58 4.85
C GLN A 95 -1.35 -29.44 5.54
N GLY A 96 -1.89 -28.20 5.50
CA GLY A 96 -1.26 -27.01 6.05
C GLY A 96 -0.33 -26.29 5.08
N GLU A 97 -0.29 -26.72 3.81
CA GLU A 97 0.49 -26.09 2.77
C GLU A 97 -0.22 -24.88 2.15
N GLY A 98 0.54 -23.88 1.74
CA GLY A 98 0.00 -22.67 1.12
C GLY A 98 -0.64 -22.93 -0.23
N ILE A 99 -1.86 -22.44 -0.44
CA ILE A 99 -2.58 -22.51 -1.72
C ILE A 99 -2.94 -21.14 -2.26
N ASP A 100 -2.72 -20.96 -3.56
CA ASP A 100 -3.04 -19.72 -4.25
C ASP A 100 -4.55 -19.55 -4.42
N VAL A 101 -5.13 -18.50 -3.81
CA VAL A 101 -6.53 -18.14 -3.97
C VAL A 101 -6.68 -16.67 -4.39
N SER A 102 -7.67 -16.38 -5.24
CA SER A 102 -8.06 -15.00 -5.52
C SER A 102 -8.85 -14.46 -4.33
N MET A 103 -8.37 -13.40 -3.71
CA MET A 103 -9.03 -12.79 -2.54
C MET A 103 -9.50 -11.38 -2.86
N LEU A 104 -10.81 -11.13 -2.64
CA LEU A 104 -11.45 -9.85 -2.92
C LEU A 104 -11.17 -9.33 -4.35
N GLY A 105 -11.06 -10.26 -5.29
CA GLY A 105 -10.77 -9.99 -6.71
C GLY A 105 -9.32 -9.65 -7.04
N LEU A 106 -8.42 -9.73 -6.10
CA LEU A 106 -6.99 -9.63 -6.38
C LEU A 106 -6.46 -10.95 -6.97
N PRO A 107 -5.39 -10.90 -7.78
CA PRO A 107 -4.80 -12.09 -8.39
C PRO A 107 -4.42 -13.16 -7.37
N PRO A 108 -4.47 -14.45 -7.75
CA PRO A 108 -4.24 -15.55 -6.83
C PRO A 108 -2.90 -15.47 -6.11
N ALA A 109 -2.91 -15.77 -4.83
CA ALA A 109 -1.74 -15.96 -3.96
C ALA A 109 -2.14 -16.70 -2.68
N ASP A 110 -1.16 -17.31 -2.03
CA ASP A 110 -1.30 -17.93 -0.72
C ASP A 110 -1.14 -16.92 0.43
N ASP A 111 -0.23 -15.96 0.29
CA ASP A 111 0.18 -14.99 1.32
C ASP A 111 -0.42 -13.59 1.12
N TRP A 112 -1.04 -13.07 2.18
CA TRP A 112 -1.70 -11.78 2.23
C TRP A 112 -1.30 -10.97 3.44
N VAL A 113 -1.40 -9.65 3.33
CA VAL A 113 -1.19 -8.71 4.43
C VAL A 113 -2.51 -8.01 4.74
N PHE A 114 -2.94 -8.09 5.98
CA PHE A 114 -4.05 -7.33 6.52
C PHE A 114 -3.46 -6.15 7.30
N HIS A 115 -3.41 -5.00 6.67
CA HIS A 115 -2.87 -3.79 7.30
C HIS A 115 -3.95 -3.12 8.15
N GLY A 116 -3.64 -2.89 9.43
CA GLY A 116 -4.48 -2.14 10.36
C GLY A 116 -4.10 -0.66 10.36
N PRO A 117 -4.83 0.23 9.67
CA PRO A 117 -4.49 1.64 9.59
C PRO A 117 -4.89 2.37 10.89
N TYR A 118 -4.08 2.22 11.96
CA TYR A 118 -4.38 2.83 13.26
C TYR A 118 -3.93 4.29 13.33
N VAL A 119 -2.68 4.55 12.92
CA VAL A 119 -2.11 5.92 12.88
C VAL A 119 -2.44 6.64 11.58
N ASP A 120 -2.69 5.90 10.49
CA ASP A 120 -3.23 6.47 9.25
C ASP A 120 -4.75 6.59 9.33
N LYS A 121 -5.22 7.67 9.94
CA LYS A 121 -6.67 7.89 10.13
C LYS A 121 -7.41 8.17 8.83
N SER A 122 -6.73 8.58 7.77
CA SER A 122 -7.33 8.66 6.43
C SER A 122 -7.70 7.29 5.88
N MET A 123 -7.01 6.22 6.33
CA MET A 123 -7.06 4.84 5.83
C MET A 123 -6.62 4.71 4.37
N MET A 124 -5.96 5.73 3.81
CA MET A 124 -5.69 5.84 2.38
C MET A 124 -4.22 5.85 1.99
N ARG A 125 -3.29 6.16 2.92
CA ARG A 125 -1.88 6.44 2.55
C ARG A 125 -1.22 5.30 1.79
N ASN A 126 -1.31 4.06 2.30
CA ASN A 126 -0.80 2.89 1.58
C ASN A 126 -1.53 2.68 0.24
N ALA A 127 -2.86 2.80 0.21
CA ALA A 127 -3.64 2.60 -1.01
C ALA A 127 -3.29 3.63 -2.08
N LEU A 128 -3.17 4.91 -1.72
CA LEU A 128 -2.81 6.00 -2.63
C LEU A 128 -1.37 5.86 -3.14
N ALA A 129 -0.40 5.57 -2.26
CA ALA A 129 0.99 5.39 -2.66
C ALA A 129 1.15 4.22 -3.63
N HIS A 130 0.58 3.06 -3.32
CA HIS A 130 0.61 1.93 -4.23
C HIS A 130 -0.12 2.22 -5.56
N TRP A 131 -1.24 2.94 -5.51
CA TRP A 131 -1.94 3.36 -6.73
C TRP A 131 -1.07 4.25 -7.60
N LEU A 132 -0.43 5.29 -7.05
CA LEU A 132 0.47 6.19 -7.79
C LEU A 132 1.60 5.43 -8.49
N PHE A 133 2.26 4.49 -7.79
CA PHE A 133 3.37 3.73 -8.38
C PHE A 133 2.89 2.81 -9.52
N ARG A 134 1.70 2.20 -9.39
CA ARG A 134 1.10 1.45 -10.50
C ARG A 134 0.74 2.34 -11.69
N GLN A 135 0.28 3.58 -11.45
CA GLN A 135 0.01 4.53 -12.53
C GLN A 135 1.27 4.91 -13.32
N ALA A 136 2.44 4.88 -12.70
CA ALA A 136 3.72 5.07 -13.38
C ALA A 136 4.15 3.85 -14.23
N GLY A 137 3.40 2.74 -14.20
CA GLY A 137 3.64 1.55 -15.01
C GLY A 137 4.38 0.42 -14.29
N HIS A 138 4.61 0.53 -12.99
CA HIS A 138 5.33 -0.49 -12.20
C HIS A 138 4.40 -1.39 -11.41
N TYR A 139 4.85 -2.62 -11.15
CA TYR A 139 4.17 -3.43 -10.13
C TYR A 139 4.34 -2.77 -8.75
N SER A 140 3.22 -2.57 -8.10
CA SER A 140 3.13 -2.24 -6.68
C SER A 140 1.98 -3.01 -6.07
N PRO A 141 2.06 -3.45 -4.81
CA PRO A 141 1.01 -4.22 -4.17
C PRO A 141 -0.38 -3.62 -4.37
N ARG A 142 -1.32 -4.44 -4.83
CA ARG A 142 -2.73 -4.03 -4.93
C ARG A 142 -3.35 -4.04 -3.56
N THR A 143 -4.38 -3.22 -3.39
CA THR A 143 -5.02 -3.01 -2.09
C THR A 143 -6.54 -3.11 -2.19
N LYS A 144 -7.19 -3.61 -1.13
CA LYS A 144 -8.65 -3.59 -0.97
C LYS A 144 -9.01 -3.29 0.48
N HIS A 145 -9.96 -2.42 0.72
CA HIS A 145 -10.48 -2.17 2.05
C HIS A 145 -11.57 -3.19 2.39
N PHE A 146 -11.62 -3.62 3.64
CA PHE A 146 -12.61 -4.57 4.13
C PHE A 146 -12.86 -4.37 5.63
N ASP A 147 -14.04 -4.79 6.09
CA ASP A 147 -14.37 -4.85 7.51
C ASP A 147 -13.87 -6.18 8.11
N LEU A 148 -13.13 -6.14 9.22
CA LEU A 148 -12.54 -7.33 9.86
C LEU A 148 -13.26 -7.69 11.16
N TYR A 149 -13.59 -8.97 11.32
CA TYR A 149 -14.00 -9.58 12.57
C TYR A 149 -12.99 -10.65 12.99
N ILE A 150 -12.63 -10.70 14.26
CA ILE A 150 -11.83 -11.79 14.84
C ILE A 150 -12.57 -12.32 16.07
N ASN A 151 -12.83 -13.62 16.11
CA ASN A 151 -13.57 -14.28 17.18
C ASN A 151 -14.91 -13.57 17.52
N GLY A 152 -15.63 -13.13 16.51
CA GLY A 152 -16.89 -12.41 16.63
C GLY A 152 -16.78 -10.94 17.02
N VAL A 153 -15.58 -10.42 17.29
CA VAL A 153 -15.34 -9.02 17.66
C VAL A 153 -14.98 -8.21 16.41
N TYR A 154 -15.72 -7.13 16.14
CA TYR A 154 -15.40 -6.20 15.06
C TYR A 154 -14.10 -5.47 15.33
N ARG A 155 -13.15 -5.54 14.39
CA ARG A 155 -11.81 -4.95 14.49
C ARG A 155 -11.65 -3.67 13.67
N GLY A 156 -12.69 -3.20 12.99
CA GLY A 156 -12.66 -2.00 12.15
C GLY A 156 -12.29 -2.30 10.70
N VAL A 157 -12.04 -1.24 9.95
CA VAL A 157 -11.63 -1.31 8.55
C VAL A 157 -10.15 -1.66 8.45
N TYR A 158 -9.84 -2.67 7.67
CA TYR A 158 -8.47 -3.10 7.32
C TYR A 158 -8.22 -2.92 5.83
N VAL A 159 -6.95 -2.91 5.46
CA VAL A 159 -6.52 -2.88 4.06
C VAL A 159 -5.85 -4.20 3.73
N LEU A 160 -6.45 -4.99 2.83
CA LEU A 160 -5.80 -6.12 2.20
C LEU A 160 -4.70 -5.58 1.29
N ILE A 161 -3.49 -6.06 1.47
CA ILE A 161 -2.32 -5.69 0.66
C ILE A 161 -1.66 -6.97 0.15
N GLU A 162 -1.31 -7.00 -1.11
CA GLU A 162 -0.49 -8.07 -1.67
C GLU A 162 0.88 -8.10 -0.99
N LYS A 163 1.31 -9.27 -0.52
CA LYS A 163 2.66 -9.43 0.00
C LYS A 163 3.67 -9.39 -1.15
N ILE A 164 4.78 -8.69 -0.98
CA ILE A 164 5.87 -8.70 -1.95
C ILE A 164 6.48 -10.11 -1.95
N LYS A 165 6.40 -10.80 -3.07
CA LYS A 165 7.00 -12.11 -3.33
C LYS A 165 7.19 -12.31 -4.84
N ARG A 166 7.98 -13.31 -5.21
CA ARG A 166 8.10 -13.72 -6.61
C ARG A 166 6.77 -14.30 -7.13
N GLY A 167 6.36 -13.91 -8.31
CA GLY A 167 5.20 -14.47 -8.97
C GLY A 167 4.79 -13.69 -10.21
N LYS A 168 4.09 -14.34 -11.13
CA LYS A 168 3.61 -13.76 -12.39
C LYS A 168 2.81 -12.46 -12.19
N TYR A 169 2.02 -12.39 -11.12
CA TYR A 169 1.18 -11.22 -10.80
C TYR A 169 1.77 -10.35 -9.69
N ARG A 170 3.01 -10.61 -9.30
CA ARG A 170 3.75 -9.91 -8.24
C ARG A 170 5.08 -9.41 -8.82
N VAL A 171 6.20 -9.68 -8.15
CA VAL A 171 7.52 -9.41 -8.73
C VAL A 171 7.86 -10.56 -9.69
N ASP A 172 7.76 -10.30 -10.99
CA ASP A 172 7.94 -11.30 -12.04
C ASP A 172 9.42 -11.48 -12.38
N VAL A 173 10.16 -12.09 -11.47
CA VAL A 173 11.53 -12.52 -11.69
C VAL A 173 11.60 -14.05 -11.84
N SER A 174 12.61 -14.54 -12.55
CA SER A 174 12.83 -15.96 -12.78
C SER A 174 12.92 -16.72 -11.46
N LYS A 175 12.46 -17.98 -11.43
CA LYS A 175 12.73 -18.87 -10.31
C LYS A 175 14.23 -19.12 -10.23
N LEU A 176 14.79 -18.90 -9.05
CA LEU A 176 16.19 -19.21 -8.73
C LEU A 176 16.21 -20.50 -7.91
N LYS A 177 16.80 -21.56 -8.47
CA LYS A 177 16.92 -22.88 -7.84
C LYS A 177 18.26 -22.98 -7.09
N GLU A 178 18.39 -23.93 -6.20
CA GLU A 178 19.64 -24.22 -5.50
C GLU A 178 20.77 -24.63 -6.47
N THR A 179 20.40 -25.24 -7.61
CA THR A 179 21.35 -25.62 -8.66
C THR A 179 21.79 -24.49 -9.58
N ASP A 180 21.15 -23.32 -9.49
CA ASP A 180 21.40 -22.17 -10.36
C ASP A 180 22.58 -21.34 -9.78
N ILE A 181 23.80 -21.86 -9.91
CA ILE A 181 25.01 -21.33 -9.26
C ILE A 181 26.08 -20.81 -10.24
N SER A 182 25.82 -20.83 -11.55
CA SER A 182 26.74 -20.38 -12.59
C SER A 182 26.04 -19.93 -13.86
N GLY A 183 26.78 -19.31 -14.79
CA GLY A 183 26.26 -18.83 -16.08
C GLY A 183 25.16 -17.80 -15.91
N ASP A 184 24.22 -17.74 -16.84
CA ASP A 184 23.06 -16.82 -16.76
C ASP A 184 22.13 -17.15 -15.58
N ASP A 185 22.08 -18.41 -15.16
CA ASP A 185 21.16 -18.85 -14.13
C ASP A 185 21.41 -18.21 -12.76
N VAL A 186 22.68 -17.89 -12.42
CA VAL A 186 23.03 -17.22 -11.17
C VAL A 186 22.81 -15.70 -11.21
N THR A 187 22.63 -15.12 -12.41
CA THR A 187 22.66 -13.66 -12.59
C THR A 187 21.40 -12.94 -12.13
N GLY A 188 20.31 -13.66 -11.85
CA GLY A 188 19.05 -13.01 -11.49
C GLY A 188 18.02 -13.94 -10.89
N GLY A 189 16.86 -13.37 -10.57
CA GLY A 189 15.83 -14.03 -9.79
C GLY A 189 15.88 -13.63 -8.32
N TYR A 190 16.46 -12.45 -8.02
CA TYR A 190 16.63 -11.95 -6.65
C TYR A 190 15.58 -10.89 -6.33
N ILE A 191 15.06 -10.93 -5.09
CA ILE A 191 14.27 -9.86 -4.47
C ILE A 191 14.85 -9.63 -3.08
N TRP A 192 15.20 -8.39 -2.76
CA TRP A 192 15.72 -8.00 -1.45
C TRP A 192 15.22 -6.62 -1.04
N ALA A 193 15.48 -6.25 0.20
CA ALA A 193 15.28 -4.89 0.66
C ALA A 193 16.52 -4.39 1.41
N PHE A 194 16.79 -3.11 1.32
CA PHE A 194 17.61 -2.43 2.33
C PHE A 194 16.69 -2.10 3.51
N ASP A 195 16.94 -2.73 4.64
CA ASP A 195 16.03 -2.63 5.81
C ASP A 195 16.77 -2.97 7.12
N LYS A 196 16.03 -2.83 8.21
CA LYS A 196 16.42 -3.25 9.56
C LYS A 196 16.48 -4.78 9.63
N THR A 197 17.36 -5.28 10.50
CA THR A 197 17.33 -6.68 10.93
C THR A 197 16.34 -6.87 12.07
N GLY A 198 15.89 -8.10 12.32
CA GLY A 198 15.06 -8.41 13.50
C GLY A 198 13.61 -8.02 13.37
N THR A 199 12.92 -8.55 12.38
CA THR A 199 11.54 -8.16 12.05
C THR A 199 10.50 -8.47 13.13
N ASN A 200 10.82 -9.24 14.18
CA ASN A 200 9.81 -9.79 15.09
C ASN A 200 10.09 -9.62 16.59
N THR A 201 11.22 -9.07 17.00
CA THR A 201 11.59 -9.01 18.42
C THR A 201 11.34 -7.67 19.11
N GLY A 202 10.79 -6.69 18.37
CA GLY A 202 10.60 -5.34 18.91
C GLY A 202 11.90 -4.64 19.32
N GLY A 203 13.04 -5.27 19.01
CA GLY A 203 14.39 -4.75 19.18
C GLY A 203 14.80 -3.91 17.99
N MET A 204 15.61 -2.91 18.23
CA MET A 204 16.12 -2.01 17.23
C MET A 204 17.29 -2.62 16.48
N GLY A 205 16.99 -3.46 15.49
CA GLY A 205 17.94 -3.80 14.45
C GLY A 205 19.26 -4.46 14.88
N ASN A 206 19.30 -5.15 16.01
CA ASN A 206 20.51 -5.79 16.52
C ASN A 206 20.58 -7.30 16.27
N GLU A 207 19.69 -7.85 15.43
CA GLU A 207 19.82 -9.26 15.04
C GLU A 207 20.97 -9.45 14.04
N ASP A 208 21.54 -10.66 14.06
CA ASP A 208 22.60 -11.03 13.14
C ASP A 208 22.09 -11.01 11.70
N ILE A 209 22.58 -10.06 10.91
CA ILE A 209 22.23 -9.92 9.48
C ILE A 209 22.44 -11.23 8.71
N ASN A 210 23.36 -12.09 9.13
CA ASN A 210 23.63 -13.35 8.45
C ASN A 210 22.46 -14.33 8.50
N LYS A 211 21.49 -14.13 9.41
CA LYS A 211 20.25 -14.93 9.46
C LYS A 211 19.23 -14.51 8.41
N GLU A 212 19.28 -13.26 7.95
CA GLU A 212 18.28 -12.69 7.05
C GLU A 212 18.87 -12.29 5.68
N GLY A 213 20.21 -12.18 5.59
CA GLY A 213 20.85 -11.69 4.38
C GLY A 213 22.36 -11.55 4.51
N PHE A 214 22.89 -10.39 4.13
CA PHE A 214 24.31 -10.05 4.20
C PHE A 214 24.50 -8.52 4.20
N LYS A 215 25.76 -8.07 4.46
CA LYS A 215 26.15 -6.67 4.29
C LYS A 215 26.97 -6.46 3.04
N THR A 216 26.76 -5.33 2.35
CA THR A 216 27.65 -4.86 1.30
C THR A 216 28.95 -4.28 1.89
N ALA A 217 29.92 -3.96 1.03
CA ALA A 217 31.17 -3.31 1.46
C ALA A 217 30.96 -1.91 2.06
N ASP A 218 29.88 -1.21 1.66
CA ASP A 218 29.47 0.06 2.27
C ASP A 218 28.69 -0.14 3.58
N GLY A 219 28.43 -1.39 3.96
CA GLY A 219 27.76 -1.74 5.19
C GLY A 219 26.23 -1.65 5.12
N LEU A 220 25.63 -1.64 3.92
CA LEU A 220 24.20 -1.72 3.74
C LEU A 220 23.69 -3.12 4.12
N ASN A 221 22.60 -3.18 4.87
CA ASN A 221 21.90 -4.44 5.16
C ASN A 221 21.09 -4.86 3.94
N VAL A 222 21.40 -5.99 3.35
CA VAL A 222 20.66 -6.63 2.27
C VAL A 222 19.82 -7.74 2.88
N ILE A 223 18.53 -7.49 3.09
CA ILE A 223 17.58 -8.48 3.62
C ILE A 223 16.97 -9.26 2.45
N MET A 224 17.17 -10.56 2.43
CA MET A 224 16.70 -11.41 1.32
C MET A 224 15.22 -11.76 1.45
N HIS A 225 14.43 -11.44 0.44
CA HIS A 225 13.02 -11.83 0.34
C HIS A 225 12.81 -13.01 -0.61
N TYR A 226 13.61 -13.09 -1.69
CA TYR A 226 13.63 -14.23 -2.58
C TYR A 226 15.01 -14.36 -3.27
N PRO A 227 15.63 -15.56 -3.30
CA PRO A 227 15.27 -16.67 -2.41
C PRO A 227 15.39 -16.24 -0.95
N LYS A 228 14.73 -16.94 -0.05
CA LYS A 228 14.92 -16.70 1.38
C LYS A 228 16.34 -17.06 1.77
N LYS A 229 16.86 -16.46 2.84
CA LYS A 229 18.26 -16.61 3.25
C LYS A 229 18.67 -18.08 3.45
N GLU A 230 17.79 -18.87 4.03
CA GLU A 230 18.01 -20.31 4.27
C GLU A 230 18.18 -21.13 2.98
N ASN A 231 17.64 -20.64 1.85
CA ASN A 231 17.72 -21.31 0.53
C ASN A 231 18.76 -20.66 -0.40
N LEU A 232 19.39 -19.57 0.05
CA LEU A 232 20.36 -18.82 -0.74
C LEU A 232 21.71 -19.51 -0.75
N GLN A 233 22.16 -19.99 -1.93
CA GLN A 233 23.44 -20.65 -2.10
C GLN A 233 24.60 -19.65 -2.01
N GLN A 234 25.79 -20.12 -1.60
CA GLN A 234 26.98 -19.29 -1.44
C GLN A 234 27.35 -18.53 -2.73
N GLN A 235 27.27 -19.21 -3.88
CA GLN A 235 27.56 -18.61 -5.19
C GLN A 235 26.55 -17.54 -5.58
N GLN A 236 25.29 -17.76 -5.28
CA GLN A 236 24.20 -16.79 -5.51
C GLN A 236 24.41 -15.54 -4.66
N GLN A 237 24.72 -15.72 -3.37
CA GLN A 237 25.03 -14.60 -2.47
C GLN A 237 26.28 -13.84 -2.94
N ALA A 238 27.34 -14.57 -3.33
CA ALA A 238 28.57 -13.97 -3.80
C ALA A 238 28.35 -13.15 -5.08
N TYR A 239 27.54 -13.66 -6.02
CA TYR A 239 27.17 -12.94 -7.24
C TYR A 239 26.43 -11.62 -6.92
N LEU A 240 25.32 -11.71 -6.15
CA LEU A 240 24.54 -10.52 -5.84
C LEU A 240 25.34 -9.49 -5.05
N LYS A 241 26.11 -9.96 -4.05
CA LYS A 241 27.00 -9.10 -3.27
C LYS A 241 28.01 -8.37 -4.16
N LYS A 242 28.70 -9.11 -5.02
CA LYS A 242 29.67 -8.51 -5.96
C LYS A 242 29.00 -7.49 -6.87
N TYR A 243 27.83 -7.80 -7.41
CA TYR A 243 27.08 -6.89 -8.30
C TYR A 243 26.78 -5.55 -7.61
N LEU A 244 26.29 -5.61 -6.37
CA LEU A 244 26.01 -4.41 -5.58
C LEU A 244 27.28 -3.63 -5.22
N GLU A 245 28.36 -4.34 -4.85
CA GLU A 245 29.66 -3.73 -4.54
C GLU A 245 30.32 -3.10 -5.79
N ASP A 246 30.17 -3.70 -6.97
CA ASP A 246 30.61 -3.11 -8.22
C ASP A 246 29.87 -1.79 -8.50
N LEU A 247 28.56 -1.74 -8.30
CA LEU A 247 27.77 -0.51 -8.41
C LEU A 247 28.19 0.55 -7.35
N GLU A 248 28.36 0.15 -6.09
CA GLU A 248 28.87 1.04 -5.03
C GLU A 248 30.24 1.63 -5.40
N ASN A 249 31.12 0.84 -6.00
CA ASN A 249 32.48 1.23 -6.36
C ASN A 249 32.55 2.27 -7.49
N LEU A 250 31.49 2.42 -8.31
CA LEU A 250 31.42 3.48 -9.31
C LEU A 250 31.36 4.88 -8.67
N PHE A 251 30.94 4.98 -7.42
CA PHE A 251 30.74 6.25 -6.70
C PHE A 251 31.71 6.43 -5.52
N LYS A 252 32.73 5.59 -5.40
CA LYS A 252 33.75 5.68 -4.35
C LYS A 252 34.99 6.42 -4.83
N ASN A 253 35.75 6.96 -3.87
CA ASN A 253 37.08 7.53 -4.10
C ASN A 253 37.11 8.62 -5.17
N GLY A 254 36.10 9.48 -5.19
CA GLY A 254 36.00 10.60 -6.14
C GLY A 254 35.54 10.23 -7.56
N LYS A 255 35.14 8.98 -7.79
CA LYS A 255 34.54 8.57 -9.05
C LYS A 255 33.13 9.18 -9.20
N ASN A 256 32.77 9.51 -10.43
CA ASN A 256 31.51 10.20 -10.77
C ASN A 256 30.36 9.26 -11.14
N GLY A 257 30.53 7.93 -10.99
CA GLY A 257 29.47 6.96 -11.29
C GLY A 257 29.37 6.55 -12.76
N SER A 258 30.24 7.01 -13.67
CA SER A 258 30.13 6.68 -15.10
C SER A 258 29.86 5.18 -15.32
N GLY A 259 28.79 4.87 -16.07
CA GLY A 259 28.36 3.51 -16.40
C GLY A 259 27.38 2.87 -15.40
N TYR A 260 26.84 3.64 -14.45
CA TYR A 260 25.81 3.11 -13.52
C TYR A 260 24.55 2.63 -14.25
N GLU A 261 24.26 3.16 -15.43
CA GLU A 261 23.14 2.75 -16.28
C GLU A 261 23.26 1.28 -16.76
N ASN A 262 24.46 0.69 -16.69
CA ASN A 262 24.63 -0.73 -16.96
C ASN A 262 24.18 -1.61 -15.79
N TYR A 263 24.07 -1.06 -14.59
CA TYR A 263 23.68 -1.76 -13.37
C TYR A 263 22.24 -1.49 -12.94
N VAL A 264 21.71 -0.31 -13.21
CA VAL A 264 20.41 0.14 -12.72
C VAL A 264 19.44 0.33 -13.89
N ASP A 265 18.23 -0.17 -13.74
CA ASP A 265 17.12 0.15 -14.65
C ASP A 265 16.69 1.60 -14.43
N MET A 266 16.99 2.44 -15.40
CA MET A 266 16.83 3.90 -15.28
C MET A 266 15.38 4.32 -15.13
N THR A 267 14.44 3.66 -15.83
CA THR A 267 13.02 3.99 -15.73
C THR A 267 12.52 3.73 -14.32
N SER A 268 12.84 2.57 -13.77
CA SER A 268 12.45 2.24 -12.39
C SER A 268 13.10 3.17 -11.36
N ALA A 269 14.35 3.57 -11.60
CA ALA A 269 15.07 4.48 -10.69
C ALA A 269 14.46 5.89 -10.68
N LEU A 270 14.10 6.42 -11.84
CA LEU A 270 13.43 7.71 -11.96
C LEU A 270 12.06 7.69 -11.30
N ASP A 271 11.25 6.69 -11.63
CA ASP A 271 9.88 6.58 -11.13
C ASP A 271 9.83 6.28 -9.63
N TYR A 272 10.74 5.44 -9.11
CA TYR A 272 10.82 5.16 -7.68
C TYR A 272 11.21 6.40 -6.89
N VAL A 273 12.25 7.13 -7.34
CA VAL A 273 12.67 8.37 -6.67
C VAL A 273 11.56 9.41 -6.71
N LEU A 274 10.94 9.65 -7.87
CA LEU A 274 9.81 10.59 -7.97
C LEU A 274 8.64 10.17 -7.08
N HIS A 275 8.36 8.87 -6.97
CA HIS A 275 7.30 8.33 -6.13
C HIS A 275 7.58 8.53 -4.63
N GLU A 276 8.79 8.20 -4.16
CA GLU A 276 9.17 8.41 -2.76
C GLU A 276 9.18 9.91 -2.38
N GLU A 277 9.62 10.75 -3.31
CA GLU A 277 9.61 12.21 -3.11
C GLU A 277 8.19 12.78 -3.09
N VAL A 278 7.31 12.39 -4.03
CA VAL A 278 5.95 12.94 -4.08
C VAL A 278 5.09 12.45 -2.92
N THR A 279 5.29 11.21 -2.47
CA THR A 279 4.62 10.69 -1.27
C THR A 279 5.23 11.23 0.02
N ASN A 280 6.36 11.90 -0.05
CA ASN A 280 7.08 12.46 1.10
C ASN A 280 7.24 11.42 2.22
N ASN A 281 7.74 10.23 1.85
CA ASN A 281 7.84 9.10 2.76
C ASN A 281 9.08 9.24 3.66
N SER A 282 8.89 9.28 4.98
CA SER A 282 9.99 9.41 5.95
C SER A 282 10.94 8.21 5.94
N ASP A 283 10.46 7.03 5.58
CA ASP A 283 11.24 5.79 5.54
C ASP A 283 11.91 5.54 4.18
N SER A 284 11.70 6.42 3.18
CA SER A 284 12.25 6.26 1.84
C SER A 284 13.77 6.06 1.83
N TYR A 285 14.24 5.19 0.93
CA TYR A 285 15.63 4.91 0.57
C TYR A 285 16.49 4.18 1.62
N TRP A 286 16.11 4.12 2.89
CA TRP A 286 16.91 3.53 3.97
C TRP A 286 16.22 2.38 4.73
N CYS A 287 14.87 2.34 4.71
CA CYS A 287 14.07 1.27 5.28
C CYS A 287 13.00 0.85 4.27
N SER A 288 12.61 -0.41 4.31
CA SER A 288 11.58 -0.95 3.41
C SER A 288 11.84 -0.65 1.92
N PHE A 289 13.10 -0.42 1.57
CA PHE A 289 13.53 -0.12 0.21
C PHE A 289 13.75 -1.40 -0.56
N PHE A 290 12.70 -1.86 -1.24
CA PHE A 290 12.72 -3.09 -2.03
C PHE A 290 13.37 -2.89 -3.39
N LEU A 291 14.11 -3.92 -3.81
CA LEU A 291 14.73 -4.01 -5.12
C LEU A 291 14.62 -5.44 -5.63
N HIS A 292 14.75 -5.60 -6.93
CA HIS A 292 14.85 -6.93 -7.53
C HIS A 292 15.75 -6.90 -8.74
N LYS A 293 16.27 -8.08 -9.12
CA LYS A 293 17.12 -8.23 -10.30
C LYS A 293 16.68 -9.41 -11.15
N PRO A 294 16.25 -9.19 -12.39
CA PRO A 294 16.04 -10.26 -13.35
C PRO A 294 17.39 -10.84 -13.80
N LYS A 295 17.37 -11.99 -14.50
CA LYS A 295 18.56 -12.57 -15.13
C LYS A 295 19.13 -11.62 -16.19
N ASP A 296 20.44 -11.74 -16.47
CA ASP A 296 21.10 -10.91 -17.47
C ASP A 296 20.47 -11.09 -18.86
N SER A 297 20.10 -12.32 -19.22
CA SER A 297 19.32 -12.62 -20.43
C SER A 297 17.92 -11.99 -20.48
N LYS A 298 17.46 -11.39 -19.37
CA LYS A 298 16.17 -10.75 -19.21
C LYS A 298 16.27 -9.30 -18.76
N GLY A 299 17.27 -8.59 -19.25
CA GLY A 299 17.51 -7.19 -18.91
C GLY A 299 18.51 -6.93 -17.80
N GLY A 300 18.76 -7.89 -16.91
CA GLY A 300 19.91 -7.99 -16.00
C GLY A 300 20.15 -6.89 -14.98
N LYS A 301 19.42 -5.78 -15.01
CA LYS A 301 19.68 -4.59 -14.18
C LYS A 301 18.88 -4.62 -12.89
N VAL A 302 19.41 -3.98 -11.86
CA VAL A 302 18.67 -3.74 -10.62
C VAL A 302 17.50 -2.82 -10.89
N THR A 303 16.31 -3.27 -10.54
CA THR A 303 15.06 -2.55 -10.66
C THR A 303 14.62 -2.08 -9.27
N LEU A 304 14.36 -0.79 -9.10
CA LEU A 304 13.90 -0.19 -7.86
C LEU A 304 12.40 -0.43 -7.68
N GLY A 305 12.02 -0.84 -6.47
CA GLY A 305 10.67 -1.26 -6.15
C GLY A 305 10.53 -2.79 -5.97
N PRO A 306 9.32 -3.27 -5.63
CA PRO A 306 8.06 -2.52 -5.46
C PRO A 306 8.08 -1.55 -4.28
N ALA A 307 7.28 -0.51 -4.37
CA ALA A 307 7.08 0.43 -3.27
C ALA A 307 6.41 -0.26 -2.06
N TRP A 308 6.80 0.13 -0.83
CA TRP A 308 6.32 -0.50 0.41
C TRP A 308 6.35 0.46 1.60
N ASP A 309 5.36 0.32 2.52
CA ASP A 309 5.30 0.94 3.85
C ASP A 309 5.13 2.48 3.86
N PHE A 310 3.92 2.94 3.55
CA PHE A 310 3.56 4.37 3.44
C PHE A 310 2.68 4.89 4.58
N ASN A 311 2.57 4.20 5.70
CA ASN A 311 1.73 4.63 6.82
C ASN A 311 2.19 5.96 7.45
N LEU A 312 3.46 6.33 7.32
CA LEU A 312 4.03 7.61 7.77
C LEU A 312 4.25 8.62 6.62
N ALA A 313 3.89 8.27 5.39
CA ALA A 313 4.01 9.15 4.23
C ALA A 313 2.97 10.29 4.24
N MET A 314 3.08 11.20 3.29
CA MET A 314 2.11 12.27 3.04
C MET A 314 1.87 13.11 4.31
N SER A 315 2.98 13.49 4.96
CA SER A 315 3.00 14.31 6.18
C SER A 315 2.25 13.72 7.40
N ASN A 316 2.06 12.40 7.45
CA ASN A 316 1.42 11.75 8.61
C ASN A 316 2.29 11.81 9.89
N GLY A 317 3.59 11.98 9.77
CA GLY A 317 4.51 12.16 10.90
C GLY A 317 4.75 13.62 11.32
N SER A 318 4.03 14.58 10.73
CA SER A 318 4.27 16.02 10.90
C SER A 318 3.69 16.56 12.20
N GLN A 319 4.42 17.49 12.85
CA GLN A 319 3.88 18.29 13.95
C GLN A 319 2.71 19.17 13.43
N PRO A 320 1.72 19.50 14.29
CA PRO A 320 0.63 20.43 13.92
C PRO A 320 1.21 21.76 13.40
N GLU A 321 0.69 22.29 12.31
CA GLU A 321 1.12 23.56 11.71
C GLU A 321 0.80 24.79 12.60
N ASN A 322 -0.11 24.64 13.53
CA ASN A 322 -0.42 25.67 14.52
C ASN A 322 0.55 25.55 15.68
N GLY A 323 1.58 26.40 15.69
CA GLY A 323 2.39 26.71 16.86
C GLY A 323 1.53 27.33 17.97
N GLY A 324 0.49 26.63 18.39
CA GLY A 324 -0.24 26.93 19.61
C GLY A 324 0.73 26.79 20.76
N ASN A 325 0.91 27.88 21.48
CA ASN A 325 1.72 28.03 22.68
C ASN A 325 1.23 27.02 23.74
N ASN A 326 1.59 25.75 23.60
CA ASN A 326 1.32 24.73 24.61
C ASN A 326 2.31 24.90 25.76
N ASN A 327 2.01 25.85 26.64
CA ASN A 327 2.51 25.89 28.01
C ASN A 327 1.90 24.73 28.82
N GLY A 328 2.19 23.52 28.44
CA GLY A 328 1.69 22.35 29.13
C GLY A 328 2.37 21.07 28.65
N GLY A 329 3.51 20.73 29.28
CA GLY A 329 4.09 19.40 29.15
C GLY A 329 4.85 19.14 27.84
N ASN A 330 6.15 19.27 27.94
CA ASN A 330 7.18 18.94 26.95
C ASN A 330 7.17 17.41 26.64
N ASN A 331 6.20 16.92 25.85
CA ASN A 331 6.10 15.51 25.43
C ASN A 331 6.07 15.34 23.90
N GLY A 332 6.61 16.30 23.15
CA GLY A 332 6.98 16.06 21.76
C GLY A 332 8.18 15.12 21.74
N PHE A 333 8.03 13.95 21.12
CA PHE A 333 9.13 13.03 20.92
C PHE A 333 10.24 13.73 20.14
N ASN A 334 11.31 14.08 20.86
CA ASN A 334 12.51 14.66 20.28
C ASN A 334 13.39 13.51 19.75
N TRP A 335 13.31 13.22 18.49
CA TRP A 335 14.15 12.25 17.81
C TRP A 335 15.66 12.57 17.87
N ASN A 336 16.05 13.76 18.35
CA ASN A 336 17.43 14.10 18.64
C ASN A 336 18.05 13.27 19.80
N MET A 337 17.26 12.46 20.50
CA MET A 337 17.72 11.61 21.60
C MET A 337 18.42 10.31 21.13
N TRP A 338 18.46 10.07 19.83
CA TRP A 338 19.06 8.88 19.20
C TRP A 338 20.48 9.14 18.67
N GLY A 339 21.30 9.76 19.49
CA GLY A 339 22.76 9.71 19.35
C GLY A 339 23.36 10.55 18.22
N GLY A 340 23.27 11.85 18.32
CA GLY A 340 24.02 12.74 17.44
C GLY A 340 24.00 14.16 17.98
N GLY A 341 24.87 14.47 18.93
CA GLY A 341 25.16 15.84 19.33
C GLY A 341 25.74 16.62 18.16
N GLY A 342 25.01 17.59 17.63
CA GLY A 342 25.47 18.50 16.60
C GLY A 342 24.44 19.58 16.34
N MET A 343 24.77 20.81 16.66
CA MET A 343 23.97 22.02 16.46
C MET A 343 23.48 22.17 15.01
N GLY A 344 22.19 22.38 14.82
CA GLY A 344 21.61 22.83 13.56
C GLY A 344 20.20 22.31 13.38
N GLY A 345 19.19 23.17 13.52
CA GLY A 345 17.77 22.84 13.47
C GLY A 345 17.31 22.25 12.13
N GLY A 346 17.39 20.93 12.01
CA GLY A 346 16.83 20.13 10.95
C GLY A 346 16.15 18.93 11.56
N GLY A 347 14.83 19.03 11.81
CA GLY A 347 14.04 17.93 12.32
C GLY A 347 13.98 16.77 11.32
N MET A 348 13.80 15.56 11.82
CA MET A 348 13.52 14.36 11.04
C MET A 348 12.39 14.60 10.06
N GLY A 349 12.65 14.36 8.77
CA GLY A 349 11.75 14.52 7.67
C GLY A 349 11.01 15.85 7.76
N SER A 350 11.16 16.73 6.81
CA SER A 350 10.47 18.03 6.88
C SER A 350 9.01 17.76 7.24
N SER A 351 8.56 18.30 8.37
CA SER A 351 7.16 18.27 8.77
C SER A 351 6.26 19.00 7.76
N GLY A 352 6.88 19.66 6.79
CA GLY A 352 6.26 20.34 5.69
C GLY A 352 6.24 19.52 4.39
N THR A 353 5.65 20.10 3.38
CA THR A 353 5.57 19.57 2.02
C THR A 353 6.78 19.96 1.16
N THR A 354 7.82 20.48 1.73
CA THR A 354 9.04 20.98 1.07
C THR A 354 10.28 20.16 1.44
N GLY A 355 11.35 20.34 0.66
CA GLY A 355 12.63 19.60 0.84
C GLY A 355 12.61 18.19 0.23
N TRP A 356 13.78 17.72 -0.21
CA TRP A 356 13.94 16.40 -0.80
C TRP A 356 14.24 15.36 0.27
N GLN A 357 13.51 14.23 0.25
CA GLN A 357 13.73 13.11 1.18
C GLN A 357 15.10 12.46 0.99
N ILE A 358 15.59 12.43 -0.24
CA ILE A 358 16.90 11.87 -0.58
C ILE A 358 18.05 12.74 -0.02
N GLU A 359 17.84 14.01 0.24
CA GLU A 359 18.83 14.94 0.81
C GLU A 359 18.82 14.98 2.34
N SER A 360 17.94 14.22 2.99
CA SER A 360 17.83 14.20 4.43
C SER A 360 19.11 13.66 5.08
N THR A 361 19.81 14.52 5.80
CA THR A 361 21.07 14.18 6.49
C THR A 361 20.92 13.07 7.53
N MET A 362 19.73 12.88 8.06
CA MET A 362 19.44 11.82 9.03
C MET A 362 19.52 10.41 8.45
N LYS A 363 19.30 10.25 7.16
CA LYS A 363 19.32 8.96 6.46
C LYS A 363 20.73 8.52 6.07
N THR A 364 21.77 9.24 6.48
CA THR A 364 23.15 8.97 6.06
C THR A 364 24.06 8.43 7.18
N GLY A 365 23.58 8.33 8.43
CA GLY A 365 24.45 8.16 9.59
C GLY A 365 24.28 6.88 10.42
N MET A 366 23.28 6.05 10.18
CA MET A 366 23.05 4.84 10.99
C MET A 366 23.78 3.63 10.41
N SER A 367 24.40 2.84 11.27
CA SER A 367 25.10 1.60 10.85
C SER A 367 24.09 0.60 10.22
N GLY A 368 24.29 0.29 8.94
CA GLY A 368 23.45 -0.64 8.18
C GLY A 368 22.15 -0.05 7.61
N LEU A 369 21.78 1.15 8.07
CA LEU A 369 20.57 1.88 7.63
C LEU A 369 20.98 3.25 7.11
N LYS A 370 21.17 3.36 5.82
CA LYS A 370 21.52 4.63 5.15
C LYS A 370 21.08 4.58 3.69
N ILE A 371 20.99 5.74 3.09
CA ILE A 371 20.77 5.82 1.64
C ILE A 371 22.01 5.24 0.94
N PRO A 372 21.84 4.34 -0.06
CA PRO A 372 22.96 3.82 -0.84
C PRO A 372 23.76 4.94 -1.49
N ASN A 373 25.09 4.83 -1.47
CA ASN A 373 26.00 5.83 -2.05
C ASN A 373 25.77 6.04 -3.55
N TRP A 374 25.45 4.96 -4.27
CA TRP A 374 25.15 5.02 -5.70
C TRP A 374 23.87 5.80 -5.98
N LEU A 375 22.83 5.69 -5.14
CA LEU A 375 21.60 6.47 -5.31
C LEU A 375 21.84 7.97 -5.06
N LEU A 376 22.63 8.30 -4.00
CA LEU A 376 23.07 9.67 -3.73
C LEU A 376 23.97 10.22 -4.85
N GLY A 377 24.78 9.35 -5.46
CA GLY A 377 25.63 9.74 -6.59
C GLY A 377 24.81 10.00 -7.84
N MET A 378 23.85 9.14 -8.16
CA MET A 378 22.89 9.35 -9.25
C MET A 378 22.11 10.65 -9.08
N TRP A 379 21.62 10.91 -7.85
CA TRP A 379 20.92 12.17 -7.54
C TRP A 379 21.73 13.42 -7.86
N LYS A 380 23.04 13.36 -7.71
CA LYS A 380 23.96 14.49 -8.03
C LYS A 380 24.37 14.56 -9.50
N ASP A 381 24.08 13.52 -10.27
CA ASP A 381 24.43 13.45 -11.69
C ASP A 381 23.49 14.33 -12.53
N SER A 382 24.07 15.20 -13.39
CA SER A 382 23.31 16.15 -14.19
C SER A 382 22.43 15.48 -15.25
N HIS A 383 22.90 14.35 -15.80
CA HIS A 383 22.12 13.58 -16.76
C HIS A 383 20.90 12.96 -16.07
N TYR A 384 21.09 12.33 -14.91
CA TYR A 384 19.99 11.79 -14.11
C TYR A 384 18.96 12.86 -13.76
N GLN A 385 19.40 14.04 -13.32
CA GLN A 385 18.52 15.18 -13.01
C GLN A 385 17.75 15.69 -14.24
N SER A 386 18.37 15.66 -15.42
CA SER A 386 17.68 16.02 -16.66
C SER A 386 16.57 15.03 -17.01
N GLU A 387 16.86 13.74 -16.92
CA GLU A 387 15.86 12.69 -17.17
C GLU A 387 14.75 12.69 -16.10
N LEU A 388 15.09 12.95 -14.84
CA LEU A 388 14.13 13.08 -13.75
C LEU A 388 13.10 14.20 -14.02
N LYS A 389 13.57 15.36 -14.48
CA LYS A 389 12.69 16.47 -14.85
C LYS A 389 11.76 16.13 -16.01
N LYS A 390 12.27 15.46 -17.04
CA LYS A 390 11.45 15.00 -18.17
C LYS A 390 10.38 14.01 -17.70
N ARG A 391 10.80 13.01 -16.90
CA ARG A 391 9.89 12.00 -16.41
C ARG A 391 8.83 12.57 -15.47
N TRP A 392 9.19 13.51 -14.61
CA TRP A 392 8.23 14.26 -13.80
C TRP A 392 7.17 14.95 -14.65
N ALA A 393 7.60 15.67 -15.69
CA ALA A 393 6.69 16.38 -16.59
C ALA A 393 5.72 15.41 -17.30
N GLU A 394 6.19 14.22 -17.73
CA GLU A 394 5.35 13.19 -18.32
C GLU A 394 4.28 12.69 -17.34
N LEU A 395 4.69 12.28 -16.14
CA LEU A 395 3.77 11.77 -15.12
C LEU A 395 2.76 12.83 -14.69
N ARG A 396 3.21 14.06 -14.43
CA ARG A 396 2.37 15.19 -14.00
C ARG A 396 1.43 15.70 -15.08
N SER A 397 1.81 15.58 -16.35
CA SER A 397 0.91 15.90 -17.45
C SER A 397 -0.21 14.87 -17.64
N GLY A 398 -0.06 13.65 -17.13
CA GLY A 398 -0.96 12.53 -17.37
C GLY A 398 -1.45 11.83 -16.10
N VAL A 399 -0.85 10.68 -15.81
CA VAL A 399 -1.35 9.74 -14.77
C VAL A 399 -1.22 10.28 -13.33
N TRP A 400 -0.28 11.20 -13.07
CA TRP A 400 -0.14 11.90 -11.79
C TRP A 400 -0.68 13.33 -11.83
N HIS A 401 -1.49 13.66 -12.81
CA HIS A 401 -2.16 14.97 -12.86
C HIS A 401 -3.07 15.14 -11.63
N THR A 402 -3.12 16.35 -11.08
CA THR A 402 -3.91 16.65 -9.88
C THR A 402 -5.38 16.23 -10.02
N LYS A 403 -5.99 16.47 -11.19
CA LYS A 403 -7.37 16.04 -11.45
C LYS A 403 -7.53 14.51 -11.49
N THR A 404 -6.56 13.78 -12.03
CA THR A 404 -6.56 12.31 -12.04
C THR A 404 -6.53 11.77 -10.61
N MET A 405 -5.66 12.33 -9.77
CA MET A 405 -5.59 12.01 -8.35
C MET A 405 -6.88 12.37 -7.61
N ASP A 406 -7.48 13.55 -7.88
CA ASP A 406 -8.74 13.97 -7.26
C ASP A 406 -9.88 13.00 -7.58
N VAL A 407 -10.01 12.55 -8.83
CA VAL A 407 -11.03 11.55 -9.24
C VAL A 407 -10.86 10.26 -8.44
N TYR A 408 -9.63 9.76 -8.29
CA TYR A 408 -9.36 8.60 -7.46
C TYR A 408 -9.75 8.84 -6.00
N LEU A 409 -9.32 9.94 -5.41
CA LEU A 409 -9.62 10.27 -4.01
C LEU A 409 -11.12 10.46 -3.76
N ASP A 410 -11.86 11.12 -4.67
CA ASP A 410 -13.31 11.31 -4.53
C ASP A 410 -14.06 9.98 -4.59
N SER A 411 -13.64 9.08 -5.47
CA SER A 411 -14.19 7.72 -5.55
C SER A 411 -13.96 6.95 -4.24
N MET A 412 -12.72 6.99 -3.71
CA MET A 412 -12.37 6.31 -2.47
C MET A 412 -13.05 6.95 -1.26
N LYS A 413 -13.21 8.27 -1.22
CA LYS A 413 -13.96 8.96 -0.19
C LYS A 413 -15.40 8.48 -0.12
N THR A 414 -16.07 8.42 -1.27
CA THR A 414 -17.43 7.90 -1.40
C THR A 414 -17.51 6.45 -0.93
N TYR A 415 -16.56 5.61 -1.34
CA TYR A 415 -16.51 4.19 -1.00
C TYR A 415 -16.30 3.94 0.49
N LEU A 416 -15.52 4.78 1.18
CA LEU A 416 -15.13 4.58 2.58
C LEU A 416 -16.02 5.31 3.60
N THR A 417 -16.87 6.23 3.20
CA THR A 417 -17.62 7.11 4.15
C THR A 417 -18.35 6.33 5.24
N LYS A 418 -19.17 5.36 4.88
CA LYS A 418 -19.93 4.56 5.87
C LYS A 418 -19.03 3.63 6.67
N ALA A 419 -17.99 3.11 6.03
CA ALA A 419 -17.00 2.26 6.69
C ALA A 419 -16.17 3.04 7.72
N ALA A 420 -15.83 4.29 7.41
CA ALA A 420 -15.16 5.20 8.34
C ALA A 420 -15.99 5.42 9.61
N ASP A 421 -17.30 5.67 9.47
CA ASP A 421 -18.20 5.81 10.62
C ASP A 421 -18.16 4.57 11.54
N ARG A 422 -18.17 3.36 10.95
CA ARG A 422 -18.06 2.11 11.70
C ARG A 422 -16.69 1.97 12.37
N ASN A 423 -15.62 2.27 11.61
CA ASN A 423 -14.25 2.19 12.09
C ASN A 423 -14.03 3.11 13.30
N PHE A 424 -14.46 4.36 13.24
CA PHE A 424 -14.20 5.33 14.31
C PHE A 424 -15.16 5.21 15.50
N LYS A 425 -16.28 4.53 15.35
CA LYS A 425 -17.06 4.03 16.49
C LYS A 425 -16.31 2.92 17.24
N ARG A 426 -15.59 2.06 16.52
CA ARG A 426 -14.75 1.01 17.12
C ARG A 426 -13.45 1.56 17.70
N TRP A 427 -12.81 2.50 17.03
CA TRP A 427 -11.54 3.12 17.36
C TRP A 427 -11.73 4.63 17.49
N PRO A 428 -12.16 5.14 18.68
CA PRO A 428 -12.49 6.57 18.85
C PRO A 428 -11.22 7.40 19.06
N ASN A 429 -10.34 7.43 18.05
CA ASN A 429 -9.05 8.13 18.09
C ASN A 429 -8.96 9.36 17.17
N LEU A 430 -10.07 9.82 16.58
CA LEU A 430 -10.14 11.12 15.90
C LEU A 430 -9.93 12.26 16.91
N GLY A 431 -9.28 13.33 16.47
CA GLY A 431 -8.92 14.46 17.32
C GLY A 431 -7.84 14.16 18.38
N GLN A 432 -7.32 12.94 18.43
CA GLN A 432 -6.37 12.50 19.45
C GLN A 432 -5.06 12.03 18.84
N SER A 433 -3.96 12.24 19.54
CA SER A 433 -2.70 11.59 19.19
C SER A 433 -2.82 10.08 19.43
N SER A 434 -2.37 9.27 18.45
CA SER A 434 -2.42 7.82 18.52
C SER A 434 -1.02 7.24 18.66
N GLY A 435 -0.87 6.20 19.49
CA GLY A 435 0.44 5.63 19.78
C GLY A 435 0.41 4.16 20.18
N GLN A 436 1.60 3.63 20.45
CA GLN A 436 1.79 2.22 20.83
C GLN A 436 1.23 1.88 22.22
N GLY A 437 1.06 2.87 23.09
CA GLY A 437 0.52 2.71 24.44
C GLY A 437 -0.99 2.83 24.55
N ASP A 438 -1.68 3.07 23.43
CA ASP A 438 -3.13 3.19 23.42
C ASP A 438 -3.78 1.84 23.77
N SER A 439 -4.94 1.91 24.44
CA SER A 439 -5.69 0.71 24.83
C SER A 439 -6.69 0.31 23.76
N ASP A 440 -6.93 -0.99 23.63
CA ASP A 440 -8.07 -1.50 22.85
C ASP A 440 -9.35 -1.32 23.68
N PRO A 441 -10.34 -0.52 23.23
CA PRO A 441 -11.61 -0.34 23.96
C PRO A 441 -12.44 -1.63 24.08
N GLN A 442 -12.20 -2.60 23.22
CA GLN A 442 -12.86 -3.91 23.23
C GLN A 442 -11.84 -5.02 22.98
N PRO A 443 -11.00 -5.34 23.99
CA PRO A 443 -9.96 -6.34 23.85
C PRO A 443 -10.58 -7.72 23.54
N MET A 444 -9.84 -8.53 22.80
CA MET A 444 -10.24 -9.92 22.58
C MET A 444 -10.21 -10.69 23.90
N LYS A 445 -11.28 -11.42 24.18
CA LYS A 445 -11.57 -12.04 25.49
C LYS A 445 -10.45 -12.94 26.03
N TYR A 446 -9.65 -13.52 25.15
CA TYR A 446 -8.64 -14.52 25.51
C TYR A 446 -7.20 -14.01 25.40
N CYS A 447 -7.00 -12.79 24.90
CA CYS A 447 -5.69 -12.19 24.89
C CYS A 447 -5.44 -11.51 26.23
N ASN A 448 -4.58 -12.07 27.04
CA ASN A 448 -3.94 -11.34 28.11
C ASN A 448 -3.10 -10.22 27.44
N GLN A 449 -3.77 -9.17 27.01
CA GLN A 449 -3.08 -7.94 26.69
C GLN A 449 -2.57 -7.44 28.06
N GLY A 450 -1.39 -7.93 28.42
CA GLY A 450 -0.63 -7.31 29.49
C GLY A 450 -0.66 -5.82 29.15
N GLY A 451 -1.27 -5.06 30.03
CA GLY A 451 -1.48 -3.61 29.87
C GLY A 451 -0.21 -3.02 29.30
N GLY A 452 -0.35 -2.29 28.21
CA GLY A 452 0.67 -1.86 27.28
C GLY A 452 2.08 -2.13 27.77
N GLN A 453 2.79 -3.07 27.15
CA GLN A 453 4.22 -3.13 27.43
C GLN A 453 4.74 -1.73 27.15
N GLN A 454 4.89 -1.00 28.24
CA GLN A 454 5.62 0.27 28.20
C GLN A 454 6.85 -0.04 27.39
N GLY A 455 6.98 0.59 26.21
CA GLY A 455 8.18 0.47 25.43
C GLY A 455 9.35 0.60 26.39
N MET A 456 10.51 0.04 26.10
CA MET A 456 11.71 -0.08 26.95
C MET A 456 12.02 1.16 27.81
N TRP A 457 11.27 2.26 27.64
CA TRP A 457 11.36 3.55 28.31
C TRP A 457 10.05 4.03 28.96
N GLY A 458 9.01 3.21 29.03
CA GLY A 458 7.75 3.61 29.70
C GLY A 458 6.99 4.76 29.04
N MET A 459 7.34 5.14 27.84
CA MET A 459 6.75 6.28 27.13
C MET A 459 5.78 5.81 26.06
N ASN A 460 4.55 6.30 26.12
CA ASN A 460 3.61 6.25 25.02
C ASN A 460 4.12 7.18 23.92
N MET A 461 4.67 6.61 22.83
CA MET A 461 5.17 7.41 21.72
C MET A 461 4.03 7.73 20.78
N PRO A 462 3.56 8.99 20.70
CA PRO A 462 2.60 9.37 19.68
C PRO A 462 3.24 9.21 18.30
N MET A 463 2.56 8.47 17.43
CA MET A 463 2.94 8.32 16.03
C MET A 463 1.79 8.86 15.19
N GLY A 464 2.05 9.90 14.41
CA GLY A 464 1.06 10.61 13.63
C GLY A 464 0.89 12.04 14.14
N GLY A 465 1.15 13.02 13.28
CA GLY A 465 1.27 14.43 13.68
C GLY A 465 -0.02 15.24 13.51
N TYR A 466 -0.87 14.89 12.54
CA TYR A 466 -2.13 15.58 12.29
C TYR A 466 -3.29 14.79 12.91
N ASN A 467 -4.21 15.50 13.54
CA ASN A 467 -5.34 14.90 14.24
C ASN A 467 -6.59 15.74 14.03
N ALA A 468 -7.34 15.47 12.96
CA ALA A 468 -8.65 16.08 12.76
C ALA A 468 -9.70 15.40 13.65
N ASP A 469 -10.69 16.20 14.08
CA ASP A 469 -11.84 15.72 14.85
C ASP A 469 -12.80 14.85 14.02
N THR A 470 -12.64 14.84 12.71
CA THR A 470 -13.47 14.09 11.77
C THR A 470 -12.63 13.31 10.77
N TRP A 471 -13.16 12.18 10.30
CA TRP A 471 -12.54 11.44 9.22
C TRP A 471 -12.43 12.25 7.92
N ASP A 472 -13.45 13.05 7.61
CA ASP A 472 -13.43 13.95 6.46
C ASP A 472 -12.25 14.92 6.54
N GLY A 473 -11.97 15.48 7.71
CA GLY A 473 -10.82 16.34 7.96
C GLY A 473 -9.49 15.63 7.73
N GLU A 474 -9.35 14.38 8.20
CA GLU A 474 -8.14 13.55 7.94
C GLU A 474 -7.96 13.26 6.45
N PHE A 475 -9.03 12.97 5.74
CA PHE A 475 -9.00 12.68 4.32
C PHE A 475 -8.63 13.92 3.48
N GLU A 476 -9.24 15.06 3.77
CA GLU A 476 -8.95 16.32 3.08
C GLU A 476 -7.55 16.87 3.44
N HIS A 477 -7.05 16.60 4.64
CA HIS A 477 -5.67 16.91 4.99
C HIS A 477 -4.69 16.12 4.10
N LEU A 478 -4.88 14.81 3.94
CA LEU A 478 -4.08 14.00 3.02
C LEU A 478 -4.11 14.58 1.60
N ARG A 479 -5.29 14.88 1.06
CA ARG A 479 -5.46 15.49 -0.26
C ARG A 479 -4.70 16.81 -0.38
N LYS A 480 -4.86 17.69 0.60
CA LYS A 480 -4.16 18.98 0.66
C LYS A 480 -2.65 18.81 0.64
N LYS A 481 -2.12 17.92 1.50
CA LYS A 481 -0.66 17.67 1.57
C LYS A 481 -0.08 17.11 0.29
N MET A 482 -0.80 16.22 -0.38
CA MET A 482 -0.38 15.72 -1.70
C MET A 482 -0.33 16.84 -2.73
N LYS A 483 -1.34 17.71 -2.80
CA LYS A 483 -1.35 18.86 -3.75
C LYS A 483 -0.24 19.85 -3.45
N GLU A 484 -0.02 20.19 -2.19
CA GLU A 484 1.07 21.09 -1.79
C GLU A 484 2.44 20.48 -2.16
N ARG A 485 2.62 19.19 -1.93
CA ARG A 485 3.87 18.50 -2.29
C ARG A 485 4.10 18.47 -3.80
N MET A 486 3.08 18.13 -4.57
CA MET A 486 3.15 18.16 -6.04
C MET A 486 3.49 19.55 -6.56
N ALA A 487 2.83 20.59 -6.05
CA ALA A 487 3.09 21.97 -6.46
C ALA A 487 4.52 22.43 -6.12
N TRP A 488 5.04 22.03 -4.95
CA TRP A 488 6.42 22.32 -4.59
C TRP A 488 7.41 21.61 -5.53
N MET A 489 7.19 20.33 -5.84
CA MET A 489 8.03 19.58 -6.77
C MET A 489 7.93 20.15 -8.20
N ASP A 490 6.75 20.57 -8.64
CA ASP A 490 6.57 21.27 -9.92
C ASP A 490 7.48 22.50 -10.01
N GLN A 491 7.52 23.31 -8.95
CA GLN A 491 8.40 24.48 -8.88
C GLN A 491 9.89 24.09 -8.92
N GLN A 492 10.31 23.06 -8.15
CA GLN A 492 11.70 22.62 -8.09
C GLN A 492 12.18 22.03 -9.43
N LEU A 493 11.31 21.32 -10.14
CA LEU A 493 11.63 20.64 -11.39
C LEU A 493 11.31 21.49 -12.63
N GLY A 494 10.80 22.72 -12.43
CA GLY A 494 10.53 23.68 -13.51
C GLY A 494 9.36 23.26 -14.41
N PHE A 495 8.32 22.64 -13.81
CA PHE A 495 7.14 22.18 -14.51
C PHE A 495 5.93 23.05 -14.21
N THR A 496 5.05 23.20 -15.20
CA THR A 496 3.73 23.82 -15.03
C THR A 496 2.67 22.83 -15.45
N GLU A 497 1.79 22.46 -14.52
CA GLU A 497 0.73 21.50 -14.77
C GLU A 497 -0.25 22.05 -15.83
N PRO A 498 -0.56 21.30 -16.89
CA PRO A 498 -1.56 21.71 -17.88
C PRO A 498 -2.96 21.77 -17.23
N ALA A 499 -3.85 22.56 -17.83
CA ALA A 499 -5.22 22.73 -17.29
C ALA A 499 -6.04 21.44 -17.28
N GLN A 500 -5.69 20.47 -18.12
CA GLN A 500 -6.32 19.13 -18.22
C GLN A 500 -5.23 18.06 -18.35
N PRO A 501 -5.45 16.85 -17.82
CA PRO A 501 -4.51 15.77 -18.02
C PRO A 501 -4.40 15.43 -19.50
N ILE A 502 -3.17 15.24 -19.96
CA ILE A 502 -2.90 14.66 -21.26
C ILE A 502 -3.10 13.16 -21.08
N VAL A 503 -4.14 12.61 -21.69
CA VAL A 503 -4.40 11.19 -21.63
C VAL A 503 -3.41 10.51 -22.57
N THR A 504 -2.30 10.07 -22.01
CA THR A 504 -1.45 9.07 -22.65
C THR A 504 -1.97 7.70 -22.20
N GLU A 505 -2.02 6.73 -23.10
CA GLU A 505 -2.20 5.34 -22.63
C GLU A 505 -1.14 5.07 -21.55
N PRO A 506 -1.49 4.39 -20.45
CA PRO A 506 -0.52 4.06 -19.42
C PRO A 506 0.63 3.32 -20.10
N VAL A 507 1.82 3.91 -20.06
CA VAL A 507 3.03 3.23 -20.55
C VAL A 507 3.30 2.12 -19.54
N ILE A 508 2.77 0.94 -19.83
CA ILE A 508 3.20 -0.26 -19.11
C ILE A 508 4.68 -0.40 -19.43
N HIS A 509 5.54 -0.18 -18.45
CA HIS A 509 6.94 -0.50 -18.62
C HIS A 509 7.06 -2.03 -18.75
N VAL A 510 7.04 -2.48 -19.99
CA VAL A 510 7.37 -3.86 -20.33
C VAL A 510 8.88 -3.90 -20.45
N PRO A 511 9.59 -4.60 -19.56
CA PRO A 511 11.03 -4.79 -19.69
C PRO A 511 11.36 -5.30 -21.09
N ASP A 512 12.46 -4.87 -21.69
CA ASP A 512 12.84 -5.23 -23.07
C ASP A 512 12.77 -6.73 -23.35
N TRP A 513 13.09 -7.55 -22.36
CA TRP A 513 12.99 -9.00 -22.43
C TRP A 513 11.55 -9.55 -22.47
N ALA A 514 10.56 -8.77 -22.06
CA ALA A 514 9.16 -9.18 -22.06
C ALA A 514 8.40 -8.68 -23.30
N LYS A 515 9.00 -7.80 -24.12
CA LYS A 515 8.37 -7.25 -25.33
C LYS A 515 8.02 -8.35 -26.35
N ASP A 516 8.84 -9.37 -26.46
CA ASP A 516 8.60 -10.51 -27.37
C ASP A 516 7.52 -11.48 -26.85
N THR A 517 7.19 -11.44 -25.55
CA THR A 517 6.17 -12.30 -24.95
C THR A 517 4.81 -11.62 -24.86
N VAL A 518 4.77 -10.29 -24.89
CA VAL A 518 3.53 -9.48 -24.80
C VAL A 518 2.64 -9.64 -26.03
N SER A 519 3.19 -10.00 -27.19
CA SER A 519 2.40 -10.25 -28.41
C SER A 519 1.49 -11.50 -28.34
N LYS A 520 1.56 -12.30 -27.27
CA LYS A 520 0.79 -13.55 -27.10
C LYS A 520 0.07 -13.69 -25.75
N VAL A 521 0.21 -12.72 -24.86
CA VAL A 521 -0.50 -12.71 -23.58
C VAL A 521 -1.32 -11.43 -23.58
N GLU A 522 -2.64 -11.56 -23.49
CA GLU A 522 -3.47 -10.41 -23.13
C GLU A 522 -2.82 -9.76 -21.92
N PRO A 523 -2.56 -8.43 -21.95
CA PRO A 523 -2.00 -7.75 -20.79
C PRO A 523 -2.88 -8.10 -19.59
N PRO A 524 -2.32 -8.39 -18.42
CA PRO A 524 -3.13 -8.50 -17.24
C PRO A 524 -3.92 -7.20 -17.17
N PRO A 525 -5.22 -7.25 -16.87
CA PRO A 525 -6.03 -6.04 -16.84
C PRO A 525 -5.29 -5.02 -15.98
N VAL A 526 -4.75 -4.02 -16.65
CA VAL A 526 -4.05 -2.92 -15.98
C VAL A 526 -5.08 -2.30 -15.06
N ALA A 527 -4.72 -2.14 -13.84
CA ALA A 527 -5.53 -1.80 -12.68
C ALA A 527 -6.38 -0.51 -12.80
N LEU A 528 -7.18 -0.41 -13.83
CA LEU A 528 -8.50 0.21 -13.76
C LEU A 528 -9.41 -0.58 -12.80
N ASP A 529 -8.97 -1.77 -12.38
CA ASP A 529 -9.69 -2.68 -11.51
C ASP A 529 -9.97 -2.15 -10.10
N ASP A 530 -9.27 -1.14 -9.63
CA ASP A 530 -9.64 -0.50 -8.36
C ASP A 530 -10.94 0.32 -8.47
N PHE A 531 -11.33 0.71 -9.69
CA PHE A 531 -12.61 1.39 -9.94
C PHE A 531 -13.73 0.44 -10.37
N SER A 532 -13.42 -0.78 -10.79
CA SER A 532 -14.36 -1.65 -11.49
C SER A 532 -15.41 -2.33 -10.63
N ARG A 533 -15.46 -2.11 -9.32
CA ARG A 533 -16.36 -2.84 -8.42
C ARG A 533 -17.21 -1.99 -7.49
N LEU A 534 -17.58 -0.80 -7.92
CA LEU A 534 -18.69 -0.08 -7.29
C LEU A 534 -20.07 -0.67 -7.65
N SER A 535 -20.11 -1.61 -8.62
CA SER A 535 -21.26 -2.45 -8.89
C SER A 535 -20.80 -3.78 -9.50
N PRO A 536 -20.88 -4.90 -8.79
CA PRO A 536 -20.37 -6.19 -9.26
C PRO A 536 -21.11 -6.78 -10.47
N THR A 537 -22.14 -6.10 -10.98
CA THR A 537 -23.05 -6.59 -12.00
C THR A 537 -23.21 -5.67 -13.20
N ASN A 538 -22.49 -4.53 -13.25
CA ASN A 538 -22.61 -3.58 -14.34
C ASN A 538 -21.23 -3.21 -14.87
N PHE A 539 -20.82 -3.81 -15.97
CA PHE A 539 -19.57 -3.52 -16.65
C PHE A 539 -19.77 -3.43 -18.16
N PHE A 540 -18.80 -2.84 -18.84
CA PHE A 540 -18.75 -2.84 -20.30
C PHE A 540 -17.35 -3.23 -20.78
N ASN A 541 -17.30 -3.79 -21.99
CA ASN A 541 -16.07 -4.10 -22.70
C ASN A 541 -16.11 -3.46 -24.09
N VAL A 542 -14.96 -3.01 -24.58
CA VAL A 542 -14.81 -2.47 -25.94
C VAL A 542 -13.94 -3.42 -26.73
N ASN A 543 -14.50 -3.95 -27.82
CA ASN A 543 -13.81 -4.84 -28.73
C ASN A 543 -13.95 -4.30 -30.15
N GLY A 544 -12.90 -3.63 -30.63
CA GLY A 544 -12.91 -2.91 -31.90
C GLY A 544 -13.97 -1.80 -31.92
N ASP A 545 -14.91 -1.88 -32.86
CA ASP A 545 -16.01 -0.91 -33.01
C ASP A 545 -17.28 -1.28 -32.21
N LYS A 546 -17.19 -2.26 -31.30
CA LYS A 546 -18.32 -2.72 -30.49
C LYS A 546 -18.10 -2.49 -29.00
N ILE A 547 -19.19 -2.13 -28.32
CA ILE A 547 -19.28 -2.01 -26.87
C ILE A 547 -20.23 -3.11 -26.40
N GLU A 548 -19.74 -4.03 -25.59
CA GLU A 548 -20.54 -5.01 -24.87
C GLU A 548 -20.80 -4.51 -23.45
N ILE A 549 -22.06 -4.44 -23.06
CA ILE A 549 -22.47 -3.96 -21.76
C ILE A 549 -23.19 -5.09 -21.06
N MET A 550 -22.72 -5.48 -19.88
CA MET A 550 -23.44 -6.39 -19.00
C MET A 550 -24.00 -5.61 -17.83
N THR A 551 -25.30 -5.74 -17.57
CA THR A 551 -25.97 -5.04 -16.49
C THR A 551 -27.09 -5.89 -15.88
N ASP A 552 -27.18 -5.87 -14.55
CA ASP A 552 -28.32 -6.46 -13.81
C ASP A 552 -29.52 -5.53 -13.73
N LEU A 553 -29.37 -4.28 -14.14
CA LEU A 553 -30.41 -3.26 -14.19
C LEU A 553 -30.55 -2.72 -15.60
N GLY A 554 -31.77 -2.64 -16.11
CA GLY A 554 -32.04 -1.83 -17.30
C GLY A 554 -31.88 -0.35 -16.98
N GLY A 555 -31.60 0.48 -18.00
CA GLY A 555 -31.48 1.91 -17.76
C GLY A 555 -31.00 2.72 -18.94
N THR A 556 -30.61 3.95 -18.68
CA THR A 556 -30.03 4.85 -19.67
C THR A 556 -28.51 4.71 -19.67
N PHE A 557 -27.98 4.13 -20.73
CA PHE A 557 -26.54 4.08 -21.01
C PHE A 557 -26.13 5.34 -21.77
N ALA A 558 -24.99 5.93 -21.40
CA ALA A 558 -24.42 7.06 -22.10
C ALA A 558 -22.88 6.97 -22.17
N LEU A 559 -22.32 7.47 -23.27
CA LEU A 559 -20.91 7.80 -23.42
C LEU A 559 -20.76 9.31 -23.22
N VAL A 560 -19.88 9.70 -22.30
CA VAL A 560 -19.67 11.09 -21.92
C VAL A 560 -18.21 11.40 -22.11
N ASP A 561 -17.85 12.49 -22.79
CA ASP A 561 -16.46 12.89 -22.91
C ASP A 561 -15.87 13.39 -21.57
N LEU A 562 -14.57 13.64 -21.57
CA LEU A 562 -13.86 14.09 -20.35
C LEU A 562 -14.28 15.48 -19.87
N ASN A 563 -15.04 16.24 -20.68
CA ASN A 563 -15.62 17.55 -20.35
C ASN A 563 -17.06 17.44 -19.83
N GLY A 564 -17.60 16.22 -19.72
CA GLY A 564 -18.97 15.98 -19.27
C GLY A 564 -20.03 16.09 -20.39
N VAL A 565 -19.60 16.22 -21.65
CA VAL A 565 -20.53 16.31 -22.80
C VAL A 565 -20.97 14.91 -23.21
N THR A 566 -22.26 14.68 -23.27
CA THR A 566 -22.82 13.41 -23.75
C THR A 566 -22.60 13.24 -25.25
N LEU A 567 -21.77 12.27 -25.62
CA LEU A 567 -21.47 11.89 -27.00
C LEU A 567 -22.54 10.96 -27.58
N PHE A 568 -23.07 10.08 -26.74
CA PHE A 568 -24.07 9.10 -27.10
C PHE A 568 -24.95 8.74 -25.91
N LYS A 569 -26.22 8.46 -26.15
CA LYS A 569 -27.17 8.06 -25.10
C LYS A 569 -28.22 7.11 -25.68
N THR A 570 -28.46 6.00 -24.99
CA THR A 570 -29.50 5.03 -25.36
C THR A 570 -30.08 4.31 -24.15
N ARG A 571 -31.22 3.67 -24.30
CA ARG A 571 -31.78 2.78 -23.28
C ARG A 571 -31.35 1.34 -23.54
N ILE A 572 -30.89 0.67 -22.48
CA ILE A 572 -30.53 -0.74 -22.49
C ILE A 572 -31.39 -1.52 -21.49
N LYS A 573 -31.56 -2.81 -21.77
CA LYS A 573 -32.27 -3.73 -20.88
C LYS A 573 -31.29 -4.45 -19.96
N LYS A 574 -31.78 -5.05 -18.89
CA LYS A 574 -31.04 -5.99 -18.06
C LYS A 574 -30.50 -7.14 -18.92
N GLY A 575 -29.26 -7.55 -18.69
CA GLY A 575 -28.55 -8.60 -19.39
C GLY A 575 -27.38 -8.05 -20.22
N VAL A 576 -27.00 -8.75 -21.24
CA VAL A 576 -25.92 -8.36 -22.16
C VAL A 576 -26.51 -7.56 -23.33
N THR A 577 -25.95 -6.40 -23.59
CA THR A 577 -26.32 -5.53 -24.72
C THR A 577 -25.04 -5.21 -25.51
N THR A 578 -25.03 -5.48 -26.80
CA THR A 578 -23.93 -5.08 -27.70
C THR A 578 -24.36 -3.88 -28.52
N LEU A 579 -23.53 -2.83 -28.48
CA LEU A 579 -23.72 -1.60 -29.25
C LEU A 579 -22.52 -1.41 -30.20
N LYS A 580 -22.72 -0.78 -31.34
CA LYS A 580 -21.63 -0.28 -32.15
C LYS A 580 -21.15 1.05 -31.57
N VAL A 581 -19.83 1.30 -31.54
CA VAL A 581 -19.29 2.59 -31.15
C VAL A 581 -19.82 3.66 -32.13
N PRO A 582 -20.60 4.65 -31.65
CA PRO A 582 -21.16 5.67 -32.54
C PRO A 582 -20.06 6.55 -33.15
N GLU A 583 -20.27 7.05 -34.36
CA GLU A 583 -19.33 7.97 -35.00
C GLU A 583 -18.99 9.19 -34.14
N SER A 584 -19.95 9.68 -33.34
CA SER A 584 -19.73 10.78 -32.40
C SER A 584 -18.74 10.46 -31.28
N ALA A 585 -18.47 9.20 -31.02
CA ALA A 585 -17.56 8.69 -29.98
C ALA A 585 -16.32 7.99 -30.56
N GLN A 586 -16.26 7.80 -31.89
CA GLN A 586 -15.05 7.32 -32.56
C GLN A 586 -13.96 8.39 -32.43
N ASP A 587 -12.73 7.98 -32.17
CA ASP A 587 -11.55 8.84 -32.00
C ASP A 587 -11.65 9.85 -30.82
N LYS A 588 -12.59 9.65 -29.90
CA LYS A 588 -12.71 10.43 -28.68
C LYS A 588 -12.52 9.60 -27.42
N HIS A 589 -11.95 10.23 -26.41
CA HIS A 589 -11.92 9.64 -25.07
C HIS A 589 -13.25 9.88 -24.37
N TRP A 590 -13.83 8.82 -23.82
CA TRP A 590 -15.12 8.88 -23.16
C TRP A 590 -15.23 7.89 -21.99
N ILE A 591 -16.16 8.19 -21.12
CA ILE A 591 -16.54 7.40 -19.97
C ILE A 591 -17.93 6.82 -20.23
N ALA A 592 -18.11 5.52 -19.96
CA ALA A 592 -19.43 4.90 -20.02
C ALA A 592 -20.18 5.10 -18.70
N THR A 593 -21.44 5.45 -18.80
CA THR A 593 -22.32 5.61 -17.65
C THR A 593 -23.62 4.86 -17.81
N LEU A 594 -24.18 4.36 -16.71
CA LEU A 594 -25.53 3.79 -16.65
C LEU A 594 -26.34 4.53 -15.58
N ASN A 595 -27.46 5.12 -15.97
CA ASN A 595 -28.30 5.93 -15.09
C ASN A 595 -27.51 7.07 -14.40
N GLY A 596 -26.53 7.64 -15.12
CA GLY A 596 -25.65 8.69 -14.61
C GLY A 596 -24.52 8.21 -13.69
N LYS A 597 -24.42 6.90 -13.42
CA LYS A 597 -23.30 6.31 -12.67
C LYS A 597 -22.31 5.70 -13.65
N MET A 598 -21.03 5.91 -13.39
CA MET A 598 -19.94 5.36 -14.21
C MET A 598 -20.01 3.83 -14.21
N LEU A 599 -19.85 3.25 -15.40
CA LEU A 599 -19.65 1.80 -15.55
C LEU A 599 -18.15 1.48 -15.49
N SER A 600 -17.81 0.34 -14.96
CA SER A 600 -16.47 -0.23 -15.08
C SER A 600 -16.25 -0.85 -16.46
N ARG A 601 -15.05 -0.75 -16.94
CA ARG A 601 -14.58 -1.40 -18.17
C ARG A 601 -14.05 -2.79 -17.89
#